data_ff541373613474167ee3b95b332450b5
#
_entry.id   ff541373613474167ee3b95b332450b5
#
_cell.length_a   1.000
_cell.length_b   1.000
_cell.length_c   1.000
_cell.angle_alpha   90.00
_cell.angle_beta   90.00
_cell.angle_gamma   90.00
#
_symmetry.space_group_name_H-M   'P 1'
#
loop_
_entity.id
_entity.type
_entity.pdbx_description
1 polymer ?
#
loop_
_entity_poly.entity_id
_entity_poly.type
_entity_poly.pdbx_seq_one_letter_code
_entity_poly.pdbx_strand_id
1 'polypeptide(L)'
;LSARAAVLAMGGEHHALGSGGETGDALEFQPMRNIDHDAERIWAAKWIAALLTTERLEVTPEIKEALWSALTNLAGAPPEQRTLTGLSLLLQSNALKAALMPYTLEGPFGRLLDAAENGLALGDMQCFETEALMHSAGAVAPVLTYLFHRLEERFDGRPTLLVLDEAWVFLDNPLFAARIREWLKVLRKRNVS
;
A
#
# COMPACT_ATOMS: atom_id res chain seq x y z
N LEU A 1 12.54 14.87 21.17
CA LEU A 1 11.31 14.05 21.33
C LEU A 1 10.99 13.47 19.97
N SER A 2 10.92 12.14 19.86
CA SER A 2 10.50 11.50 18.62
C SER A 2 9.00 11.71 18.37
N ALA A 3 8.57 11.76 17.11
CA ALA A 3 7.15 11.86 16.75
C ALA A 3 6.30 10.78 17.46
N ARG A 4 6.85 9.56 17.60
CA ARG A 4 6.26 8.46 18.38
C ARG A 4 5.89 8.87 19.81
N ALA A 5 6.84 9.44 20.56
CA ALA A 5 6.59 9.81 21.96
C ALA A 5 5.51 10.89 22.07
N ALA A 6 5.49 11.86 21.14
CA ALA A 6 4.48 12.91 21.12
C ALA A 6 3.09 12.34 20.82
N VAL A 7 2.96 11.49 19.80
CA VAL A 7 1.66 10.88 19.41
C VAL A 7 1.11 10.00 20.53
N LEU A 8 1.93 9.14 21.13
CA LEU A 8 1.52 8.28 22.24
C LEU A 8 1.09 9.10 23.49
N ALA A 9 1.81 10.19 23.80
CA ALA A 9 1.46 11.07 24.93
C ALA A 9 0.13 11.80 24.73
N MET A 10 -0.30 12.00 23.48
CA MET A 10 -1.58 12.59 23.10
C MET A 10 -2.69 11.55 22.91
N GLY A 11 -2.45 10.27 23.22
CA GLY A 11 -3.44 9.19 23.10
C GLY A 11 -3.60 8.66 21.67
N GLY A 12 -2.66 8.96 20.78
CA GLY A 12 -2.64 8.43 19.41
C GLY A 12 -1.98 7.07 19.30
N GLU A 13 -1.96 6.53 18.10
CA GLU A 13 -1.41 5.22 17.77
C GLU A 13 -0.08 5.33 17.03
N HIS A 14 0.82 4.40 17.29
CA HIS A 14 2.11 4.28 16.60
C HIS A 14 2.18 2.95 15.87
N HIS A 15 2.57 3.02 14.60
CA HIS A 15 2.71 1.86 13.72
C HIS A 15 4.12 1.81 13.15
N ALA A 16 4.83 0.69 13.35
CA ALA A 16 6.13 0.43 12.76
C ALA A 16 5.95 -0.37 11.45
N LEU A 17 6.30 0.24 10.32
CA LEU A 17 6.18 -0.39 9.00
C LEU A 17 7.42 -1.23 8.69
N GLY A 18 7.23 -2.51 8.31
CA GLY A 18 8.32 -3.38 7.87
C GLY A 18 9.15 -3.99 8.98
N SER A 19 8.91 -3.68 10.24
CA SER A 19 9.58 -4.35 11.35
C SER A 19 8.92 -5.68 11.63
N GLY A 20 9.58 -6.77 11.28
CA GLY A 20 9.29 -8.09 11.82
C GLY A 20 9.78 -8.21 13.27
N GLY A 21 9.46 -7.20 14.11
CA GLY A 21 9.97 -7.13 15.48
C GLY A 21 9.43 -8.23 16.38
N GLU A 22 10.21 -8.58 17.41
CA GLU A 22 9.90 -9.57 18.43
C GLU A 22 8.62 -9.27 19.26
N THR A 23 7.97 -8.12 19.00
CA THR A 23 6.82 -7.63 19.78
C THR A 23 5.45 -7.90 19.14
N GLY A 24 5.37 -8.62 18.03
CA GLY A 24 4.07 -9.10 17.48
C GLY A 24 3.20 -8.03 16.78
N ASP A 25 3.56 -6.76 16.81
CA ASP A 25 2.78 -5.63 16.29
C ASP A 25 3.19 -5.20 14.86
N ALA A 26 3.67 -6.14 14.04
CA ALA A 26 3.95 -5.82 12.64
C ALA A 26 2.63 -5.50 11.92
N LEU A 27 2.51 -4.29 11.40
CA LEU A 27 1.35 -3.91 10.61
C LEU A 27 1.34 -4.70 9.30
N GLU A 28 0.27 -5.44 9.08
CA GLU A 28 0.05 -6.25 7.88
C GLU A 28 -1.07 -5.64 7.04
N PHE A 29 -0.90 -5.62 5.72
CA PHE A 29 -1.84 -4.97 4.81
C PHE A 29 -2.51 -5.98 3.88
N GLN A 30 -3.77 -5.69 3.59
CA GLN A 30 -4.54 -6.37 2.57
C GLN A 30 -5.04 -5.36 1.51
N PRO A 31 -4.19 -4.95 0.55
CA PRO A 31 -4.51 -3.88 -0.39
C PRO A 31 -5.72 -4.16 -1.28
N MET A 32 -6.05 -5.43 -1.50
CA MET A 32 -7.14 -5.84 -2.39
C MET A 32 -8.43 -6.23 -1.66
N ARG A 33 -8.54 -5.97 -0.35
CA ARG A 33 -9.71 -6.37 0.45
C ARG A 33 -11.04 -5.92 -0.15
N ASN A 34 -11.11 -4.69 -0.63
CA ASN A 34 -12.34 -4.02 -1.05
C ASN A 34 -12.52 -3.96 -2.59
N ILE A 35 -11.88 -4.85 -3.34
CA ILE A 35 -11.94 -4.86 -4.83
C ILE A 35 -13.31 -5.23 -5.40
N ASP A 36 -14.26 -5.64 -4.59
CA ASP A 36 -15.69 -5.72 -4.95
C ASP A 36 -16.28 -4.34 -5.31
N HIS A 37 -15.73 -3.26 -4.77
CA HIS A 37 -16.05 -1.89 -5.17
C HIS A 37 -15.24 -1.50 -6.42
N ASP A 38 -15.91 -0.95 -7.42
CA ASP A 38 -15.28 -0.60 -8.72
C ASP A 38 -14.11 0.37 -8.57
N ALA A 39 -14.23 1.39 -7.71
CA ALA A 39 -13.15 2.36 -7.48
C ALA A 39 -11.90 1.69 -6.91
N GLU A 40 -12.06 0.79 -5.94
CA GLU A 40 -10.97 0.03 -5.32
C GLU A 40 -10.35 -0.96 -6.31
N ARG A 41 -11.16 -1.61 -7.13
CA ARG A 41 -10.68 -2.52 -8.18
C ARG A 41 -9.85 -1.78 -9.24
N ILE A 42 -10.29 -0.57 -9.65
CA ILE A 42 -9.54 0.29 -10.58
C ILE A 42 -8.21 0.73 -9.95
N TRP A 43 -8.24 1.12 -8.67
CA TRP A 43 -7.02 1.48 -7.95
C TRP A 43 -6.06 0.27 -7.85
N ALA A 44 -6.55 -0.88 -7.43
CA ALA A 44 -5.76 -2.11 -7.32
C ALA A 44 -5.12 -2.51 -8.63
N ALA A 45 -5.83 -2.41 -9.76
CA ALA A 45 -5.28 -2.69 -11.09
C ALA A 45 -4.09 -1.78 -11.42
N LYS A 46 -4.18 -0.48 -11.10
CA LYS A 46 -3.08 0.48 -11.29
C LYS A 46 -1.91 0.21 -10.35
N TRP A 47 -2.19 -0.12 -9.11
CA TRP A 47 -1.19 -0.45 -8.09
C TRP A 47 -0.41 -1.71 -8.48
N ILE A 48 -1.10 -2.78 -8.89
CA ILE A 48 -0.47 -4.02 -9.37
C ILE A 48 0.36 -3.77 -10.64
N ALA A 49 -0.14 -2.97 -11.58
CA ALA A 49 0.63 -2.59 -12.76
C ALA A 49 1.95 -1.89 -12.40
N ALA A 50 1.95 -1.07 -11.35
CA ALA A 50 3.18 -0.46 -10.84
C ALA A 50 4.13 -1.50 -10.20
N LEU A 51 3.62 -2.51 -9.48
CA LEU A 51 4.45 -3.63 -9.00
C LEU A 51 5.13 -4.35 -10.16
N LEU A 52 4.38 -4.71 -11.20
CA LEU A 52 4.92 -5.38 -12.39
C LEU A 52 6.02 -4.54 -13.07
N THR A 53 5.82 -3.23 -13.16
CA THR A 53 6.82 -2.31 -13.72
C THR A 53 8.10 -2.27 -12.87
N THR A 54 7.97 -2.32 -11.54
CA THR A 54 9.11 -2.40 -10.61
C THR A 54 9.91 -3.68 -10.84
N GLU A 55 9.22 -4.79 -11.12
CA GLU A 55 9.83 -6.08 -11.48
C GLU A 55 10.26 -6.16 -12.95
N ARG A 56 10.33 -5.01 -13.64
CA ARG A 56 10.79 -4.89 -15.04
C ARG A 56 9.92 -5.63 -16.06
N LEU A 57 8.67 -5.90 -15.72
CA LEU A 57 7.70 -6.44 -16.67
C LEU A 57 6.97 -5.30 -17.37
N GLU A 58 7.02 -5.29 -18.70
CA GLU A 58 6.29 -4.32 -19.51
C GLU A 58 4.78 -4.60 -19.42
N VAL A 59 4.01 -3.58 -19.03
CA VAL A 59 2.55 -3.71 -18.85
C VAL A 59 1.85 -3.38 -20.18
N THR A 60 1.72 -4.40 -21.04
CA THR A 60 1.01 -4.31 -22.32
C THR A 60 -0.52 -4.25 -22.13
N PRO A 61 -1.29 -3.88 -23.19
CA PRO A 61 -2.75 -3.95 -23.16
C PRO A 61 -3.29 -5.33 -22.76
N GLU A 62 -2.68 -6.40 -23.26
CA GLU A 62 -3.07 -7.79 -22.98
C GLU A 62 -2.86 -8.13 -21.50
N ILE A 63 -1.78 -7.64 -20.90
CA ILE A 63 -1.53 -7.80 -19.46
C ILE A 63 -2.57 -7.04 -18.63
N LYS A 64 -2.95 -5.82 -19.05
CA LYS A 64 -4.00 -5.06 -18.37
C LYS A 64 -5.34 -5.77 -18.42
N GLU A 65 -5.68 -6.36 -19.55
CA GLU A 65 -6.91 -7.14 -19.71
C GLU A 65 -6.91 -8.40 -18.83
N ALA A 66 -5.79 -9.15 -18.83
CA ALA A 66 -5.63 -10.33 -18.00
C ALA A 66 -5.73 -10.00 -16.50
N LEU A 67 -5.10 -8.90 -16.05
CA LEU A 67 -5.18 -8.42 -14.68
C LEU A 67 -6.61 -8.00 -14.32
N TRP A 68 -7.28 -7.26 -15.19
CA TRP A 68 -8.65 -6.82 -14.95
C TRP A 68 -9.61 -7.99 -14.85
N SER A 69 -9.49 -8.99 -15.72
CA SER A 69 -10.29 -10.20 -15.68
C SER A 69 -10.05 -10.98 -14.37
N ALA A 70 -8.77 -11.17 -13.98
CA ALA A 70 -8.43 -11.86 -12.75
C ALA A 70 -8.93 -11.11 -11.50
N LEU A 71 -8.80 -9.79 -11.44
CA LEU A 71 -9.32 -8.95 -10.35
C LEU A 71 -10.84 -9.00 -10.27
N THR A 72 -11.53 -9.00 -11.41
CA THR A 72 -12.99 -9.11 -11.45
C THR A 72 -13.46 -10.45 -10.92
N ASN A 73 -12.78 -11.53 -11.26
CA ASN A 73 -13.08 -12.86 -10.72
C ASN A 73 -12.78 -12.92 -9.21
N LEU A 74 -11.65 -12.36 -8.77
CA LEU A 74 -11.26 -12.34 -7.36
C LEU A 74 -12.22 -11.50 -6.50
N ALA A 75 -12.82 -10.47 -7.06
CA ALA A 75 -13.80 -9.63 -6.37
C ALA A 75 -15.04 -10.42 -5.89
N GLY A 76 -15.36 -11.54 -6.54
CA GLY A 76 -16.43 -12.47 -6.11
C GLY A 76 -16.04 -13.42 -4.99
N ALA A 77 -14.76 -13.49 -4.62
CA ALA A 77 -14.27 -14.32 -3.53
C ALA A 77 -14.52 -13.66 -2.15
N PRO A 78 -14.53 -14.45 -1.06
CA PRO A 78 -14.54 -13.92 0.30
C PRO A 78 -13.41 -12.91 0.54
N PRO A 79 -13.62 -11.86 1.37
CA PRO A 79 -12.64 -10.80 1.58
C PRO A 79 -11.24 -11.30 1.98
N GLU A 80 -11.15 -12.33 2.81
CA GLU A 80 -9.89 -12.92 3.26
C GLU A 80 -9.07 -13.60 2.15
N GLN A 81 -9.70 -13.92 1.02
CA GLN A 81 -9.05 -14.52 -0.16
C GLN A 81 -8.64 -13.48 -1.20
N ARG A 82 -9.04 -12.22 -1.03
CA ARG A 82 -8.72 -11.12 -1.97
C ARG A 82 -7.30 -10.62 -1.72
N THR A 83 -6.32 -11.48 -1.98
CA THR A 83 -4.90 -11.30 -1.72
C THR A 83 -4.09 -11.39 -3.01
N LEU A 84 -2.82 -10.97 -2.99
CA LEU A 84 -1.91 -11.13 -4.15
C LEU A 84 -1.67 -12.60 -4.47
N THR A 85 -1.60 -13.46 -3.45
CA THR A 85 -1.57 -14.92 -3.63
C THR A 85 -2.83 -15.39 -4.33
N GLY A 86 -4.03 -14.97 -3.87
CA GLY A 86 -5.29 -15.30 -4.51
C GLY A 86 -5.36 -14.84 -5.97
N LEU A 87 -4.86 -13.62 -6.27
CA LEU A 87 -4.76 -13.12 -7.63
C LEU A 87 -3.82 -13.97 -8.49
N SER A 88 -2.65 -14.32 -7.96
CA SER A 88 -1.64 -15.12 -8.66
C SER A 88 -2.20 -16.48 -9.11
N LEU A 89 -3.07 -17.09 -8.32
CA LEU A 89 -3.72 -18.36 -8.68
C LEU A 89 -4.65 -18.23 -9.89
N LEU A 90 -5.26 -17.07 -10.10
CA LEU A 90 -6.19 -16.82 -11.21
C LEU A 90 -5.49 -16.42 -12.51
N LEU A 91 -4.21 -16.02 -12.45
CA LEU A 91 -3.43 -15.65 -13.63
C LEU A 91 -2.97 -16.91 -14.40
N GLN A 92 -2.98 -16.82 -15.74
CA GLN A 92 -2.49 -17.89 -16.61
C GLN A 92 -0.99 -17.74 -16.94
N SER A 93 -0.49 -16.50 -16.98
CA SER A 93 0.88 -16.19 -17.38
C SER A 93 1.88 -16.47 -16.26
N ASN A 94 2.85 -17.35 -16.54
CA ASN A 94 3.96 -17.60 -15.62
C ASN A 94 4.84 -16.35 -15.40
N ALA A 95 4.97 -15.48 -16.39
CA ALA A 95 5.70 -14.22 -16.24
C ALA A 95 5.02 -13.28 -15.23
N LEU A 96 3.69 -13.18 -15.28
CA LEU A 96 2.92 -12.40 -14.30
C LEU A 96 3.04 -12.99 -12.89
N LYS A 97 2.92 -14.31 -12.75
CA LYS A 97 3.09 -14.99 -11.46
C LYS A 97 4.48 -14.75 -10.87
N ALA A 98 5.53 -14.90 -11.70
CA ALA A 98 6.90 -14.66 -11.27
C ALA A 98 7.16 -13.22 -10.83
N ALA A 99 6.59 -12.24 -11.55
CA ALA A 99 6.72 -10.83 -11.20
C ALA A 99 5.93 -10.46 -9.92
N LEU A 100 4.83 -11.14 -9.60
CA LEU A 100 4.07 -10.93 -8.38
C LEU A 100 4.61 -11.71 -7.17
N MET A 101 5.38 -12.76 -7.40
CA MET A 101 5.86 -13.67 -6.35
C MET A 101 6.53 -12.94 -5.16
N PRO A 102 7.37 -11.89 -5.35
CA PRO A 102 7.99 -11.19 -4.23
C PRO A 102 6.98 -10.60 -3.23
N TYR A 103 5.77 -10.32 -3.68
CA TYR A 103 4.70 -9.66 -2.92
C TYR A 103 3.62 -10.63 -2.40
N THR A 104 3.67 -11.90 -2.79
CA THR A 104 2.79 -12.97 -2.30
C THR A 104 3.31 -13.55 -0.98
N LEU A 105 2.50 -14.38 -0.31
CA LEU A 105 2.88 -15.04 0.94
C LEU A 105 4.20 -15.83 0.86
N GLU A 106 4.56 -16.32 -0.32
CA GLU A 106 5.82 -17.05 -0.53
C GLU A 106 7.03 -16.10 -0.70
N GLY A 107 6.79 -14.81 -0.92
CA GLY A 107 7.82 -13.82 -1.20
C GLY A 107 8.23 -13.00 0.02
N PRO A 108 9.34 -12.26 -0.08
CA PRO A 108 9.92 -11.50 1.02
C PRO A 108 9.01 -10.37 1.56
N PHE A 109 8.06 -9.87 0.74
CA PHE A 109 7.16 -8.78 1.10
C PHE A 109 5.72 -9.24 1.40
N GLY A 110 5.44 -10.55 1.26
CA GLY A 110 4.10 -11.09 1.39
C GLY A 110 3.52 -10.91 2.79
N ARG A 111 4.32 -11.09 3.84
CA ARG A 111 3.86 -10.84 5.19
C ARG A 111 3.32 -9.41 5.38
N LEU A 112 3.88 -8.44 4.66
CA LEU A 112 3.48 -7.04 4.76
C LEU A 112 2.31 -6.68 3.86
N LEU A 113 2.20 -7.29 2.65
CA LEU A 113 1.29 -6.84 1.58
C LEU A 113 0.23 -7.87 1.17
N ASP A 114 0.26 -9.08 1.74
CA ASP A 114 -0.60 -10.19 1.31
C ASP A 114 -1.33 -10.85 2.49
N ALA A 115 -1.66 -10.04 3.50
CA ALA A 115 -2.41 -10.50 4.66
C ALA A 115 -3.86 -10.86 4.31
N ALA A 116 -4.43 -11.82 5.05
CA ALA A 116 -5.85 -12.18 4.95
C ALA A 116 -6.76 -11.16 5.66
N GLU A 117 -6.19 -10.37 6.56
CA GLU A 117 -6.87 -9.29 7.27
C GLU A 117 -6.05 -8.00 7.17
N ASN A 118 -6.73 -6.87 7.11
CA ASN A 118 -6.07 -5.58 7.07
C ASN A 118 -5.88 -5.05 8.48
N GLY A 119 -4.63 -5.03 8.94
CA GLY A 119 -4.28 -4.50 10.26
C GLY A 119 -4.30 -2.98 10.35
N LEU A 120 -4.49 -2.27 9.23
CA LEU A 120 -4.52 -0.81 9.22
C LEU A 120 -5.88 -0.27 9.69
N ALA A 121 -5.96 0.15 10.94
CA ALA A 121 -7.05 0.95 11.47
C ALA A 121 -6.60 2.42 11.53
N LEU A 122 -7.28 3.30 10.80
CA LEU A 122 -6.93 4.73 10.76
C LEU A 122 -7.72 5.50 11.83
N GLY A 123 -7.05 5.88 12.92
CA GLY A 123 -7.56 6.77 13.98
C GLY A 123 -7.37 8.26 13.64
N ASP A 124 -7.68 9.12 14.60
CA ASP A 124 -7.58 10.59 14.44
C ASP A 124 -6.15 11.11 14.61
N MET A 125 -5.29 10.38 15.35
CA MET A 125 -3.89 10.72 15.56
C MET A 125 -3.03 9.48 15.43
N GLN A 126 -2.11 9.50 14.46
CA GLN A 126 -1.28 8.34 14.14
C GLN A 126 0.14 8.75 13.75
N CYS A 127 1.09 7.87 14.05
CA CYS A 127 2.46 7.97 13.60
C CYS A 127 2.86 6.66 12.88
N PHE A 128 3.39 6.79 11.69
CA PHE A 128 3.92 5.67 10.91
C PHE A 128 5.44 5.79 10.85
N GLU A 129 6.13 4.88 11.51
CA GLU A 129 7.58 4.79 11.47
C GLU A 129 8.01 3.92 10.28
N THR A 130 8.83 4.49 9.41
CA THR A 130 9.20 3.87 8.12
C THR A 130 10.65 3.38 8.09
N GLU A 131 11.42 3.53 9.17
CA GLU A 131 12.85 3.19 9.22
C GLU A 131 13.11 1.75 8.76
N ALA A 132 12.42 0.78 9.34
CA ALA A 132 12.59 -0.62 8.97
C ALA A 132 12.14 -0.91 7.53
N LEU A 133 11.09 -0.24 7.05
CA LEU A 133 10.61 -0.36 5.67
C LEU A 133 11.67 0.11 4.67
N MET A 134 12.45 1.15 4.99
CA MET A 134 13.48 1.70 4.10
C MET A 134 14.60 0.71 3.79
N HIS A 135 14.81 -0.31 4.64
CA HIS A 135 15.74 -1.41 4.37
C HIS A 135 15.20 -2.43 3.36
N SER A 136 13.93 -2.33 3.00
CA SER A 136 13.23 -3.22 2.05
C SER A 136 12.86 -2.48 0.77
N ALA A 137 13.86 -2.08 -0.02
CA ALA A 137 13.69 -1.17 -1.17
C ALA A 137 12.53 -1.54 -2.11
N GLY A 138 12.29 -2.84 -2.35
CA GLY A 138 11.17 -3.32 -3.18
C GLY A 138 9.78 -3.13 -2.56
N ALA A 139 9.69 -3.00 -1.22
CA ALA A 139 8.42 -2.82 -0.51
C ALA A 139 8.06 -1.35 -0.28
N VAL A 140 9.02 -0.44 -0.29
CA VAL A 140 8.81 0.99 0.06
C VAL A 140 7.70 1.62 -0.79
N ALA A 141 7.85 1.61 -2.10
CA ALA A 141 6.88 2.25 -3.00
C ALA A 141 5.49 1.57 -2.95
N PRO A 142 5.36 0.24 -2.98
CA PRO A 142 4.08 -0.45 -2.81
C PRO A 142 3.36 -0.09 -1.52
N VAL A 143 4.06 -0.18 -0.39
CA VAL A 143 3.49 0.07 0.95
C VAL A 143 3.05 1.51 1.10
N LEU A 144 3.92 2.47 0.75
CA LEU A 144 3.58 3.88 0.86
C LEU A 144 2.44 4.28 -0.08
N THR A 145 2.40 3.72 -1.31
CA THR A 145 1.28 3.97 -2.23
C THR A 145 -0.04 3.48 -1.65
N TYR A 146 -0.05 2.31 -1.02
CA TYR A 146 -1.23 1.80 -0.34
C TYR A 146 -1.61 2.65 0.87
N LEU A 147 -0.65 2.97 1.75
CA LEU A 147 -0.89 3.79 2.93
C LEU A 147 -1.49 5.15 2.55
N PHE A 148 -0.94 5.82 1.53
CA PHE A 148 -1.48 7.09 1.06
C PHE A 148 -2.87 6.95 0.45
N HIS A 149 -3.16 5.87 -0.26
CA HIS A 149 -4.51 5.60 -0.75
C HIS A 149 -5.51 5.52 0.41
N ARG A 150 -5.16 4.81 1.47
CA ARG A 150 -6.01 4.70 2.67
C ARG A 150 -6.15 6.02 3.43
N LEU A 151 -5.07 6.79 3.53
CA LEU A 151 -5.11 8.12 4.16
C LEU A 151 -6.01 9.11 3.38
N GLU A 152 -5.97 9.06 2.03
CA GLU A 152 -6.83 9.92 1.19
C GLU A 152 -8.33 9.74 1.47
N GLU A 153 -8.76 8.55 1.85
CA GLU A 153 -10.16 8.27 2.20
C GLU A 153 -10.60 8.98 3.48
N ARG A 154 -9.63 9.33 4.36
CA ARG A 154 -9.89 10.06 5.61
C ARG A 154 -9.97 11.57 5.42
N PHE A 155 -9.53 12.09 4.28
CA PHE A 155 -9.53 13.53 4.00
C PHE A 155 -10.91 13.97 3.50
N ASP A 156 -11.84 14.15 4.43
CA ASP A 156 -13.24 14.49 4.22
C ASP A 156 -13.55 16.00 4.28
N GLY A 157 -12.49 16.84 4.36
CA GLY A 157 -12.60 18.30 4.48
C GLY A 157 -12.44 18.83 5.89
N ARG A 158 -12.36 17.96 6.92
CA ARG A 158 -11.96 18.37 8.27
C ARG A 158 -10.51 18.83 8.29
N PRO A 159 -10.16 19.84 9.11
CA PRO A 159 -8.76 20.25 9.26
C PRO A 159 -7.89 19.06 9.63
N THR A 160 -6.90 18.78 8.81
CA THR A 160 -5.97 17.67 9.01
C THR A 160 -4.53 18.18 8.90
N LEU A 161 -3.69 17.78 9.84
CA LEU A 161 -2.24 18.04 9.79
C LEU A 161 -1.51 16.75 9.40
N LEU A 162 -0.80 16.80 8.28
CA LEU A 162 0.07 15.73 7.82
C LEU A 162 1.53 16.19 7.97
N VAL A 163 2.28 15.51 8.84
CA VAL A 163 3.71 15.76 9.02
C VAL A 163 4.49 14.65 8.33
N LEU A 164 5.30 15.02 7.35
CA LEU A 164 6.25 14.12 6.68
C LEU A 164 7.65 14.47 7.18
N ASP A 165 8.13 13.74 8.17
CA ASP A 165 9.50 13.85 8.63
C ASP A 165 10.43 13.13 7.65
N GLU A 166 11.62 13.68 7.43
CA GLU A 166 12.62 13.15 6.49
C GLU A 166 12.08 12.90 5.06
N ALA A 167 11.17 13.75 4.60
CA ALA A 167 10.49 13.61 3.30
C ALA A 167 11.46 13.48 2.10
N TRP A 168 12.69 13.99 2.20
CA TRP A 168 13.71 13.87 1.14
C TRP A 168 14.05 12.42 0.80
N VAL A 169 14.00 11.49 1.77
CA VAL A 169 14.27 10.07 1.56
C VAL A 169 13.27 9.48 0.57
N PHE A 170 12.03 9.94 0.62
CA PHE A 170 10.98 9.52 -0.31
C PHE A 170 11.09 10.20 -1.67
N LEU A 171 11.67 11.41 -1.72
CA LEU A 171 11.80 12.20 -2.95
C LEU A 171 12.93 11.70 -3.86
N ASP A 172 13.86 10.90 -3.35
CA ASP A 172 14.90 10.25 -4.14
C ASP A 172 14.34 9.19 -5.11
N ASN A 173 13.13 8.67 -4.84
CA ASN A 173 12.42 7.81 -5.79
C ASN A 173 11.55 8.66 -6.73
N PRO A 174 11.84 8.73 -8.06
CA PRO A 174 11.13 9.61 -9.00
C PRO A 174 9.63 9.33 -9.10
N LEU A 175 9.21 8.05 -9.00
CA LEU A 175 7.80 7.67 -9.05
C LEU A 175 7.07 8.18 -7.82
N PHE A 176 7.71 8.07 -6.66
CA PHE A 176 7.14 8.52 -5.41
C PHE A 176 7.13 10.06 -5.31
N ALA A 177 8.20 10.72 -5.77
CA ALA A 177 8.28 12.18 -5.84
C ALA A 177 7.15 12.77 -6.71
N ALA A 178 6.87 12.15 -7.86
CA ALA A 178 5.75 12.56 -8.72
C ALA A 178 4.40 12.41 -7.99
N ARG A 179 4.22 11.31 -7.28
CA ARG A 179 3.00 11.03 -6.51
C ARG A 179 2.80 12.02 -5.36
N ILE A 180 3.83 12.30 -4.58
CA ILE A 180 3.76 13.31 -3.51
C ILE A 180 3.41 14.69 -4.08
N ARG A 181 4.02 15.12 -5.19
CA ARG A 181 3.70 16.42 -5.81
C ARG A 181 2.25 16.52 -6.27
N GLU A 182 1.72 15.45 -6.83
CA GLU A 182 0.32 15.36 -7.22
C GLU A 182 -0.59 15.41 -5.99
N TRP A 183 -0.23 14.66 -4.97
CA TRP A 183 -0.94 14.57 -3.72
C TRP A 183 -1.01 15.90 -2.98
N LEU A 184 0.10 16.61 -2.85
CA LEU A 184 0.14 17.95 -2.22
C LEU A 184 -0.81 18.94 -2.88
N LYS A 185 -1.03 18.85 -4.21
CA LYS A 185 -2.00 19.69 -4.93
C LYS A 185 -3.44 19.37 -4.53
N VAL A 186 -3.74 18.10 -4.29
CA VAL A 186 -5.09 17.64 -3.90
C VAL A 186 -5.35 17.91 -2.43
N LEU A 187 -4.39 17.67 -1.56
CA LEU A 187 -4.49 17.82 -0.11
C LEU A 187 -4.90 19.24 0.29
N ARG A 188 -4.29 20.24 -0.34
CA ARG A 188 -4.64 21.65 -0.09
C ARG A 188 -6.13 21.94 -0.33
N LYS A 189 -6.75 21.27 -1.31
CA LYS A 189 -8.19 21.43 -1.60
C LYS A 189 -9.07 20.71 -0.59
N ARG A 190 -8.52 19.78 0.17
CA ARG A 190 -9.20 18.96 1.19
C ARG A 190 -8.92 19.41 2.62
N ASN A 191 -8.40 20.64 2.80
CA ASN A 191 -8.08 21.21 4.12
C ASN A 191 -7.03 20.41 4.90
N VAL A 192 -6.04 19.89 4.21
CA VAL A 192 -4.87 19.20 4.78
C VAL A 192 -3.65 20.10 4.68
N SER A 193 -2.96 20.31 5.79
CA SER A 193 -1.76 21.13 5.93
C SER A 193 -0.56 20.24 6.26
#